data_333766915e24daf7394d0b6011600129
#
_entry.id   333766915e24daf7394d0b6011600129
#
_cell.length_a   1.000
_cell.length_b   1.000
_cell.length_c   1.000
_cell.angle_alpha   90.00
_cell.angle_beta   90.00
_cell.angle_gamma   90.00
#
_symmetry.space_group_name_H-M   'P 1'
#
loop_
_entity.id
_entity.type
_entity.pdbx_description
1 polymer ?
#
loop_
_entity_poly.entity_id
_entity_poly.type
_entity_poly.pdbx_seq_one_letter_code
_entity_poly.pdbx_strand_id
1 'polypeptide(L)'
;MYQDANSKFNKGGFYLARGLFNEKKVAVLEKEFDRVVDQIKKSGENINARWGSRLTERIESSDSSVIHTHNVQGYSHQMLKMIQDKQLLDVTESLIGGNIILHHTKLFLKPPKKGSAFPLHQDWSYFPTKKNSMIAAV
;
A
#
# COMPACT_ATOMS: atom_id res chain seq x y z
N MET A 1 20.63 2.92 11.96
CA MET A 1 19.56 3.91 12.15
C MET A 1 18.27 3.25 12.66
N TYR A 2 17.98 2.01 12.30
CA TYR A 2 16.75 1.28 12.67
C TYR A 2 17.01 0.10 13.61
N GLN A 3 17.95 0.22 14.56
CA GLN A 3 18.43 -0.87 15.43
C GLN A 3 17.35 -1.55 16.28
N ASP A 4 16.30 -0.82 16.65
CA ASP A 4 15.17 -1.33 17.44
C ASP A 4 13.91 -1.66 16.62
N ALA A 5 13.95 -1.41 15.30
CA ALA A 5 12.80 -1.56 14.42
C ALA A 5 12.26 -2.99 14.41
N ASN A 6 13.14 -3.98 14.24
CA ASN A 6 12.75 -5.39 14.24
C ASN A 6 12.13 -5.83 15.57
N SER A 7 12.72 -5.42 16.71
CA SER A 7 12.17 -5.73 18.04
C SER A 7 10.77 -5.12 18.25
N LYS A 8 10.60 -3.85 17.87
CA LYS A 8 9.30 -3.16 17.96
C LYS A 8 8.27 -3.80 17.04
N PHE A 9 8.67 -4.13 15.82
CA PHE A 9 7.80 -4.79 14.83
C PHE A 9 7.34 -6.16 15.32
N ASN A 10 8.26 -7.01 15.80
CA ASN A 10 7.92 -8.34 16.28
C ASN A 10 7.02 -8.31 17.52
N LYS A 11 7.18 -7.30 18.39
CA LYS A 11 6.35 -7.13 19.58
C LYS A 11 4.97 -6.56 19.27
N GLY A 12 4.90 -5.57 18.35
CA GLY A 12 3.69 -4.78 18.10
C GLY A 12 2.92 -5.18 16.83
N GLY A 13 3.52 -5.96 15.94
CA GLY A 13 2.95 -6.28 14.63
C GLY A 13 3.03 -5.14 13.60
N PHE A 14 3.58 -3.99 13.99
CA PHE A 14 3.82 -2.84 13.09
C PHE A 14 5.04 -2.03 13.53
N TYR A 15 5.57 -1.26 12.60
CA TYR A 15 6.61 -0.27 12.85
C TYR A 15 6.29 1.05 12.16
N LEU A 16 6.38 2.16 12.87
CA LEU A 16 6.15 3.49 12.34
C LEU A 16 7.48 4.21 12.06
N ALA A 17 7.86 4.26 10.79
CA ALA A 17 9.05 4.97 10.32
C ALA A 17 8.75 6.47 10.12
N ARG A 18 8.79 7.25 11.21
CA ARG A 18 8.49 8.70 11.14
C ARG A 18 9.54 9.45 10.34
N GLY A 19 9.07 10.37 9.49
CA GLY A 19 9.95 11.23 8.68
C GLY A 19 10.78 10.47 7.64
N LEU A 20 10.31 9.30 7.20
CA LEU A 20 10.98 8.49 6.19
C LEU A 20 11.21 9.27 4.90
N PHE A 21 10.20 10.00 4.45
CA PHE A 21 10.29 10.91 3.33
C PHE A 21 10.17 12.36 3.80
N ASN A 22 10.98 13.25 3.24
CA ASN A 22 10.87 14.67 3.49
C ASN A 22 9.68 15.28 2.73
N GLU A 23 9.28 16.49 3.12
CA GLU A 23 8.11 17.19 2.55
C GLU A 23 8.19 17.35 1.03
N LYS A 24 9.37 17.64 0.47
CA LYS A 24 9.56 17.77 -0.98
C LYS A 24 9.25 16.47 -1.71
N LYS A 25 9.69 15.35 -1.14
CA LYS A 25 9.44 14.03 -1.71
C LYS A 25 7.97 13.65 -1.59
N VAL A 26 7.36 13.92 -0.44
CA VAL A 26 5.92 13.71 -0.23
C VAL A 26 5.10 14.50 -1.24
N ALA A 27 5.39 15.78 -1.45
CA ALA A 27 4.68 16.62 -2.44
C ALA A 27 4.79 16.09 -3.88
N VAL A 28 5.96 15.53 -4.25
CA VAL A 28 6.12 14.89 -5.57
C VAL A 28 5.27 13.63 -5.69
N LEU A 29 5.24 12.81 -4.65
CA LEU A 29 4.43 11.58 -4.64
C LEU A 29 2.94 11.87 -4.63
N GLU A 30 2.50 12.87 -3.89
CA GLU A 30 1.09 13.32 -3.84
C GLU A 30 0.62 13.80 -5.22
N LYS A 31 1.39 14.67 -5.87
CA LYS A 31 1.11 15.13 -7.23
C LYS A 31 1.02 13.96 -8.22
N GLU A 32 1.90 12.99 -8.10
CA GLU A 32 1.90 11.81 -8.96
C GLU A 32 0.74 10.88 -8.65
N PHE A 33 0.36 10.74 -7.38
CA PHE A 33 -0.83 10.00 -6.97
C PHE A 33 -2.09 10.59 -7.63
N ASP A 34 -2.27 11.90 -7.55
CA ASP A 34 -3.41 12.60 -8.16
C ASP A 34 -3.44 12.43 -9.67
N ARG A 35 -2.27 12.53 -10.34
CA ARG A 35 -2.14 12.29 -11.77
C ARG A 35 -2.59 10.88 -12.17
N VAL A 36 -2.16 9.88 -11.43
CA VAL A 36 -2.53 8.47 -11.68
C VAL A 36 -4.02 8.27 -11.47
N VAL A 37 -4.58 8.80 -10.38
CA VAL A 37 -6.02 8.73 -10.10
C VAL A 37 -6.84 9.37 -11.21
N ASP A 38 -6.43 10.55 -11.69
CA ASP A 38 -7.12 11.24 -12.79
C ASP A 38 -7.03 10.47 -14.10
N GLN A 39 -5.89 9.86 -14.39
CA GLN A 39 -5.73 9.00 -15.56
C GLN A 39 -6.66 7.79 -15.52
N ILE A 40 -6.75 7.14 -14.35
CA ILE A 40 -7.66 6.01 -14.14
C ILE A 40 -9.11 6.46 -14.33
N LYS A 41 -9.53 7.57 -13.72
CA LYS A 41 -10.90 8.11 -13.89
C LYS A 41 -11.24 8.40 -15.38
N LYS A 42 -10.28 8.91 -16.13
CA LYS A 42 -10.45 9.25 -17.55
C LYS A 42 -10.42 8.02 -18.48
N SER A 43 -9.90 6.90 -18.04
CA SER A 43 -9.84 5.68 -18.85
C SER A 43 -11.21 5.07 -19.11
N GLY A 44 -12.22 5.41 -18.31
CA GLY A 44 -13.56 4.82 -18.40
C GLY A 44 -13.64 3.37 -17.89
N GLU A 45 -12.53 2.81 -17.42
CA GLU A 45 -12.50 1.48 -16.83
C GLU A 45 -13.33 1.44 -15.55
N ASN A 46 -14.01 0.33 -15.31
CA ASN A 46 -14.74 0.12 -14.06
C ASN A 46 -13.74 -0.25 -12.95
N ILE A 47 -13.22 0.77 -12.30
CA ILE A 47 -12.19 0.70 -11.27
C ILE A 47 -12.73 0.56 -9.85
N ASN A 48 -14.03 0.32 -9.70
CA ASN A 48 -14.64 0.01 -8.42
C ASN A 48 -14.19 -1.37 -7.96
N ALA A 49 -13.17 -1.40 -7.11
CA ALA A 49 -12.81 -2.60 -6.39
C ALA A 49 -13.87 -2.86 -5.32
N ARG A 50 -14.83 -3.68 -5.63
CA ARG A 50 -15.66 -4.33 -4.61
C ARG A 50 -14.84 -5.47 -4.03
N TRP A 51 -14.68 -5.47 -2.74
CA TRP A 51 -14.11 -6.60 -2.03
C TRP A 51 -15.18 -7.70 -2.01
N GLY A 52 -15.20 -8.55 -3.01
CA GLY A 52 -16.21 -9.59 -3.21
C GLY A 52 -16.14 -10.74 -2.20
N SER A 53 -16.06 -10.44 -0.90
CA SER A 53 -16.23 -11.46 0.13
C SER A 53 -17.61 -11.33 0.78
N ARG A 54 -18.21 -12.44 1.19
CA ARG A 54 -19.48 -12.45 1.94
C ARG A 54 -19.47 -11.57 3.20
N LEU A 55 -18.28 -11.28 3.74
CA LEU A 55 -18.09 -10.41 4.91
C LEU A 55 -18.20 -8.93 4.54
N THR A 56 -17.84 -8.56 3.32
CA THR A 56 -17.88 -7.18 2.85
C THR A 56 -19.20 -6.81 2.18
N GLU A 57 -19.92 -7.78 1.60
CA GLU A 57 -21.25 -7.56 0.99
C GLU A 57 -22.27 -6.95 1.96
N ARG A 58 -22.16 -7.26 3.26
CA ARG A 58 -23.06 -6.72 4.30
C ARG A 58 -22.71 -5.30 4.75
N ILE A 59 -21.51 -4.82 4.39
CA ILE A 59 -20.93 -3.56 4.86
C ILE A 59 -20.86 -2.56 3.69
N GLU A 60 -20.89 -3.05 2.46
CA GLU A 60 -20.84 -2.23 1.26
C GLU A 60 -22.22 -1.64 0.97
N SER A 61 -22.30 -0.30 0.95
CA SER A 61 -23.46 0.39 0.38
C SER A 61 -23.38 0.37 -1.15
N SER A 62 -24.52 0.40 -1.82
CA SER A 62 -24.60 0.48 -3.29
C SER A 62 -23.85 1.66 -3.89
N ASP A 63 -23.63 2.71 -3.10
CA ASP A 63 -22.95 3.95 -3.47
C ASP A 63 -21.46 3.97 -3.10
N SER A 64 -20.91 2.88 -2.54
CA SER A 64 -19.51 2.86 -2.17
C SER A 64 -18.62 2.72 -3.42
N SER A 65 -17.64 3.59 -3.53
CA SER A 65 -16.65 3.54 -4.58
C SER A 65 -15.24 3.54 -3.99
N VAL A 66 -14.37 2.68 -4.51
CA VAL A 66 -12.93 2.70 -4.19
C VAL A 66 -12.18 2.70 -5.51
N ILE A 67 -11.40 3.74 -5.76
CA ILE A 67 -10.47 3.74 -6.88
C ILE A 67 -9.28 2.90 -6.47
N HIS A 68 -8.98 1.89 -7.25
CA HIS A 68 -7.97 0.94 -6.91
C HIS A 68 -7.24 0.46 -8.17
N THR A 69 -5.93 0.43 -8.11
CA THR A 69 -5.11 -0.15 -9.16
C THR A 69 -3.90 -0.87 -8.60
N HIS A 70 -3.48 -1.92 -9.28
CA HIS A 70 -2.29 -2.69 -8.94
C HIS A 70 -1.09 -2.31 -9.81
N ASN A 71 0.10 -2.66 -9.30
CA ASN A 71 1.36 -2.54 -10.04
C ASN A 71 1.61 -1.13 -10.58
N VAL A 72 1.29 -0.12 -9.77
CA VAL A 72 1.40 1.30 -10.13
C VAL A 72 2.80 1.70 -10.60
N GLN A 73 3.85 1.01 -10.17
CA GLN A 73 5.22 1.18 -10.64
C GLN A 73 5.39 0.90 -12.15
N GLY A 74 4.48 0.14 -12.76
CA GLY A 74 4.55 -0.19 -14.19
C GLY A 74 4.19 0.99 -15.11
N TYR A 75 3.50 2.02 -14.58
CA TYR A 75 3.07 3.20 -15.34
C TYR A 75 3.33 4.53 -14.64
N SER A 76 4.09 4.50 -13.55
CA SER A 76 4.54 5.67 -12.82
C SER A 76 6.01 5.57 -12.45
N HIS A 77 6.84 6.38 -13.09
CA HIS A 77 8.25 6.48 -12.78
C HIS A 77 8.51 6.94 -11.33
N GLN A 78 7.70 7.85 -10.80
CA GLN A 78 7.85 8.32 -9.43
C GLN A 78 7.50 7.22 -8.40
N MET A 79 6.47 6.43 -8.68
CA MET A 79 6.13 5.28 -7.83
C MET A 79 7.20 4.19 -7.92
N LEU A 80 7.79 3.96 -9.10
CA LEU A 80 8.93 3.07 -9.23
C LEU A 80 10.13 3.55 -8.40
N LYS A 81 10.47 4.84 -8.47
CA LYS A 81 11.53 5.43 -7.64
C LYS A 81 11.23 5.33 -6.14
N MET A 82 9.98 5.49 -5.74
CA MET A 82 9.58 5.38 -4.34
C MET A 82 9.89 3.98 -3.78
N ILE A 83 9.52 2.92 -4.48
CA ILE A 83 9.77 1.55 -4.00
C ILE A 83 11.26 1.16 -4.04
N GLN A 84 12.07 1.86 -4.82
CA GLN A 84 13.52 1.70 -4.87
C GLN A 84 14.28 2.67 -3.95
N ASP A 85 13.55 3.45 -3.17
CA ASP A 85 14.16 4.42 -2.26
C ASP A 85 15.00 3.73 -1.19
N LYS A 86 16.25 4.19 -1.06
CA LYS A 86 17.18 3.58 -0.10
C LYS A 86 16.66 3.60 1.34
N GLN A 87 16.03 4.68 1.78
CA GLN A 87 15.51 4.76 3.15
C GLN A 87 14.37 3.76 3.39
N LEU A 88 13.48 3.59 2.40
CA LEU A 88 12.42 2.57 2.46
C LEU A 88 13.02 1.16 2.49
N LEU A 89 14.00 0.89 1.64
CA LEU A 89 14.68 -0.41 1.60
C LEU A 89 15.45 -0.70 2.89
N ASP A 90 16.15 0.28 3.47
CA ASP A 90 16.88 0.13 4.73
C ASP A 90 15.93 -0.23 5.90
N VAL A 91 14.76 0.41 5.98
CA VAL A 91 13.73 0.04 6.95
C VAL A 91 13.22 -1.37 6.71
N THR A 92 12.86 -1.68 5.47
CA THR A 92 12.33 -2.99 5.10
C THR A 92 13.34 -4.10 5.42
N GLU A 93 14.60 -3.91 5.06
CA GLU A 93 15.70 -4.82 5.40
C GLU A 93 15.83 -5.04 6.91
N SER A 94 15.70 -3.97 7.70
CA SER A 94 15.76 -4.07 9.16
C SER A 94 14.61 -4.89 9.76
N LEU A 95 13.49 -5.01 9.06
CA LEU A 95 12.31 -5.74 9.51
C LEU A 95 12.29 -7.20 9.07
N ILE A 96 12.63 -7.49 7.81
CA ILE A 96 12.47 -8.82 7.21
C ILE A 96 13.76 -9.43 6.65
N GLY A 97 14.88 -8.72 6.70
CA GLY A 97 16.19 -9.17 6.18
C GLY A 97 16.47 -8.71 4.75
N GLY A 98 17.70 -8.96 4.28
CA GLY A 98 18.28 -8.35 3.07
C GLY A 98 17.75 -8.83 1.72
N ASN A 99 17.10 -9.97 1.64
CA ASN A 99 16.57 -10.51 0.38
C ASN A 99 15.13 -10.06 0.18
N ILE A 100 14.94 -8.80 -0.20
CA ILE A 100 13.63 -8.17 -0.34
C ILE A 100 13.09 -8.44 -1.74
N ILE A 101 11.88 -8.98 -1.82
CA ILE A 101 11.14 -9.19 -3.07
C ILE A 101 9.89 -8.32 -3.05
N LEU A 102 9.70 -7.49 -4.06
CA LEU A 102 8.44 -6.78 -4.25
C LEU A 102 7.39 -7.77 -4.73
N HIS A 103 6.35 -7.97 -3.93
CA HIS A 103 5.23 -8.79 -4.36
C HIS A 103 4.32 -8.02 -5.31
N HIS A 104 3.80 -6.89 -4.87
CA HIS A 104 3.02 -5.96 -5.70
C HIS A 104 2.90 -4.60 -5.03
N THR A 105 2.44 -3.61 -5.77
CA THR A 105 1.98 -2.33 -5.21
C THR A 105 0.49 -2.15 -5.46
N LYS A 106 -0.14 -1.38 -4.59
CA LYS A 106 -1.53 -0.95 -4.73
C LYS A 106 -1.65 0.55 -4.50
N LEU A 107 -2.47 1.19 -5.29
CA LEU A 107 -2.95 2.53 -5.05
C LEU A 107 -4.42 2.43 -4.67
N PHE A 108 -4.80 3.05 -3.56
CA PHE A 108 -6.18 3.13 -3.10
C PHE A 108 -6.60 4.58 -2.90
N LEU A 109 -7.74 4.95 -3.43
CA LEU A 109 -8.43 6.16 -3.06
C LEU A 109 -9.83 5.80 -2.58
N LYS A 110 -10.12 6.07 -1.32
CA LYS A 110 -11.45 5.94 -0.71
C LYS A 110 -12.07 7.34 -0.62
N PRO A 111 -13.09 7.67 -1.42
CA PRO A 111 -13.77 8.94 -1.31
C PRO A 111 -14.41 9.12 0.07
N PRO A 112 -14.43 10.32 0.63
CA PRO A 112 -15.14 10.59 1.87
C PRO A 112 -16.63 10.27 1.71
N LYS A 113 -17.24 9.67 2.74
CA LYS A 113 -18.67 9.30 2.79
C LYS A 113 -19.12 8.18 1.85
N LYS A 114 -18.30 7.77 0.87
CA LYS A 114 -18.64 6.73 -0.13
C LYS A 114 -17.65 5.57 -0.17
N GLY A 115 -16.70 5.53 0.75
CA GLY A 115 -15.70 4.45 0.78
C GLY A 115 -16.25 3.18 1.42
N SER A 116 -15.96 2.03 0.82
CA SER A 116 -16.26 0.72 1.40
C SER A 116 -15.46 0.47 2.67
N ALA A 117 -16.02 -0.27 3.60
CA ALA A 117 -15.30 -0.77 4.75
C ALA A 117 -14.16 -1.70 4.31
N PHE A 118 -13.08 -1.67 5.06
CA PHE A 118 -11.93 -2.53 4.85
C PHE A 118 -11.69 -3.34 6.12
N PRO A 119 -12.09 -4.63 6.16
CA PRO A 119 -11.93 -5.46 7.34
C PRO A 119 -10.45 -5.62 7.72
N LEU A 120 -10.18 -5.71 9.02
CA LEU A 120 -8.84 -6.05 9.50
C LEU A 120 -8.49 -7.46 9.02
N HIS A 121 -7.30 -7.59 8.45
CA HIS A 121 -6.79 -8.85 7.94
C HIS A 121 -5.25 -8.88 8.02
N GLN A 122 -4.69 -10.04 7.77
CA GLN A 122 -3.27 -10.23 7.56
C GLN A 122 -3.04 -10.65 6.11
N ASP A 123 -2.13 -9.97 5.41
CA ASP A 123 -1.81 -10.24 4.01
C ASP A 123 -1.30 -11.68 3.80
N TRP A 124 -0.62 -12.24 4.80
CA TRP A 124 -0.14 -13.62 4.73
C TRP A 124 -1.24 -14.64 4.47
N SER A 125 -2.47 -14.41 4.93
CA SER A 125 -3.60 -15.30 4.67
C SER A 125 -3.99 -15.38 3.18
N TYR A 126 -3.67 -14.34 2.41
CA TYR A 126 -3.89 -14.29 0.95
C TYR A 126 -2.65 -14.71 0.16
N PHE A 127 -1.46 -14.44 0.69
CA PHE A 127 -0.17 -14.62 0.03
C PHE A 127 0.81 -15.38 0.94
N PRO A 128 0.53 -16.66 1.26
CA PRO A 128 1.34 -17.38 2.23
C PRO A 128 2.77 -17.58 1.75
N THR A 129 3.73 -17.28 2.62
CA THR A 129 5.16 -17.51 2.40
C THR A 129 5.70 -18.50 3.44
N LYS A 130 6.74 -19.25 3.08
CA LYS A 130 7.29 -20.28 3.98
C LYS A 130 7.78 -19.73 5.33
N LYS A 131 8.28 -18.49 5.34
CA LYS A 131 8.87 -17.87 6.54
C LYS A 131 7.95 -16.81 7.20
N ASN A 132 6.72 -16.65 6.72
CA ASN A 132 5.83 -15.58 7.17
C ASN A 132 6.54 -14.20 7.22
N SER A 133 7.26 -13.87 6.14
CA SER A 133 8.08 -12.67 6.03
C SER A 133 7.43 -11.59 5.14
N MET A 134 6.12 -11.64 4.96
CA MET A 134 5.39 -10.64 4.21
C MET A 134 5.07 -9.43 5.09
N ILE A 135 5.36 -8.24 4.58
CA ILE A 135 4.97 -6.97 5.20
C ILE A 135 4.26 -6.08 4.17
N ALA A 136 3.36 -5.24 4.62
CA ALA A 136 2.77 -4.15 3.84
C ALA A 136 3.39 -2.83 4.32
N ALA A 137 3.91 -2.03 3.39
CA ALA A 137 4.31 -0.64 3.65
C ALA A 137 3.18 0.29 3.17
N VAL A 138 2.69 1.15 4.06
CA VAL A 138 1.58 2.09 3.83
C VAL A 138 2.04 3.52 4.09
#